data_a6bb30bdd1fe2c5c2d01f05fb8a2c8ea
#
_entry.id   a6bb30bdd1fe2c5c2d01f05fb8a2c8ea
#
_cell.length_a   1.000
_cell.length_b   1.000
_cell.length_c   1.000
_cell.angle_alpha   90.00
_cell.angle_beta   90.00
_cell.angle_gamma   90.00
#
_symmetry.space_group_name_H-M   'P 1'
#
loop_
_entity.id
_entity.type
_entity.pdbx_description
1 polymer ?
#
loop_
_entity_poly.entity_id
_entity_poly.type
_entity_poly.pdbx_seq_one_letter_code
_entity_poly.pdbx_strand_id
1 'polypeptide(L)'
;MKKLGKVLLLIVIVLAVLFTVLIAPRTIGAASLDHMAGYHYAHRGYHDGNVSIPENSLASFQAAIDAGYGIELDIQLSADKVPMVFHDADMERMCGAEGKVWDYTCEELQQMKLFGTEETIPTLAETLALIDGQVPILVEYKMDKVDTDVCAYSHELLKDYEGAYAVQSFHPFALFWYRQNAKDVPRGILSKNFLRDKEETGEEATIIDFLTTNLLLNVIGYPDFIAYDCIDADYFALKLTRLMGAPTSTWTLKSPADYEAVKGQFDLYTFEGFAMQ
;
A
#
# COMPACT_ATOMS: atom_id res chain seq x y z
N MET A 1 36.46 20.69 -27.97
CA MET A 1 36.33 20.20 -26.60
C MET A 1 35.40 21.04 -25.71
N LYS A 2 35.58 22.37 -25.53
CA LYS A 2 34.75 23.20 -24.65
C LYS A 2 33.23 23.23 -25.00
N LYS A 3 32.86 23.20 -26.31
CA LYS A 3 31.44 23.17 -26.73
C LYS A 3 30.80 21.82 -26.42
N LEU A 4 31.47 20.69 -26.65
CA LEU A 4 30.96 19.35 -26.33
C LEU A 4 30.73 19.16 -24.84
N GLY A 5 31.64 19.66 -23.98
CA GLY A 5 31.45 19.62 -22.53
C GLY A 5 30.24 20.42 -22.04
N LYS A 6 29.95 21.60 -22.65
CA LYS A 6 28.74 22.38 -22.32
C LYS A 6 27.45 21.66 -22.74
N VAL A 7 27.44 21.02 -23.91
CA VAL A 7 26.27 20.23 -24.38
C VAL A 7 26.02 19.05 -23.48
N LEU A 8 27.08 18.29 -23.11
CA LEU A 8 26.94 17.17 -22.19
C LEU A 8 26.41 17.60 -20.81
N LEU A 9 26.95 18.71 -20.27
CA LEU A 9 26.46 19.27 -19.00
C LEU A 9 24.99 19.66 -19.09
N LEU A 10 24.57 20.29 -20.19
CA LEU A 10 23.15 20.64 -20.38
C LEU A 10 22.26 19.41 -20.43
N ILE A 11 22.66 18.35 -21.12
CA ILE A 11 21.92 17.08 -21.18
C ILE A 11 21.77 16.49 -19.75
N VAL A 12 22.85 16.43 -18.97
CA VAL A 12 22.81 15.94 -17.60
C VAL A 12 21.84 16.77 -16.73
N ILE A 13 21.89 18.09 -16.84
CA ILE A 13 20.95 18.98 -16.10
C ILE A 13 19.51 18.70 -16.52
N VAL A 14 19.23 18.59 -17.82
CA VAL A 14 17.86 18.30 -18.31
C VAL A 14 17.36 16.96 -17.80
N LEU A 15 18.20 15.90 -17.84
CA LEU A 15 17.86 14.59 -17.32
C LEU A 15 17.62 14.60 -15.80
N ALA A 16 18.44 15.33 -15.04
CA ALA A 16 18.27 15.50 -13.61
C ALA A 16 16.96 16.22 -13.26
N VAL A 17 16.63 17.30 -13.98
CA VAL A 17 15.36 18.02 -13.81
C VAL A 17 14.17 17.11 -14.16
N LEU A 18 14.24 16.39 -15.28
CA LEU A 18 13.20 15.45 -15.69
C LEU A 18 12.99 14.37 -14.63
N PHE A 19 14.06 13.75 -14.16
CA PHE A 19 14.02 12.75 -13.09
C PHE A 19 13.33 13.32 -11.84
N THR A 20 13.74 14.51 -11.39
CA THR A 20 13.17 15.20 -10.22
C THR A 20 11.66 15.44 -10.39
N VAL A 21 11.22 15.87 -11.58
CA VAL A 21 9.80 16.09 -11.86
C VAL A 21 9.00 14.79 -11.84
N LEU A 22 9.57 13.70 -12.38
CA LEU A 22 8.88 12.42 -12.47
C LEU A 22 8.66 11.77 -11.10
N ILE A 23 9.63 11.91 -10.16
CA ILE A 23 9.53 11.33 -8.82
C ILE A 23 8.85 12.24 -7.81
N ALA A 24 8.54 13.49 -8.17
CA ALA A 24 8.07 14.48 -7.22
C ALA A 24 6.78 14.04 -6.50
N PRO A 25 6.76 14.07 -5.16
CA PRO A 25 5.54 13.89 -4.37
C PRO A 25 4.68 15.15 -4.42
N ARG A 26 3.44 15.05 -3.97
CA ARG A 26 2.58 16.21 -3.74
C ARG A 26 2.97 16.87 -2.43
N THR A 27 3.61 18.04 -2.50
CA THR A 27 4.01 18.81 -1.32
C THR A 27 3.12 20.04 -1.11
N ILE A 28 2.60 20.63 -2.21
CA ILE A 28 1.70 21.78 -2.14
C ILE A 28 0.26 21.29 -2.14
N GLY A 29 -0.47 21.57 -1.05
CA GLY A 29 -1.85 21.13 -0.86
C GLY A 29 -1.95 19.60 -0.72
N ALA A 30 -0.90 18.94 -0.22
CA ALA A 30 -0.95 17.54 0.15
C ALA A 30 -2.01 17.30 1.22
N ALA A 31 -2.69 16.16 1.17
CA ALA A 31 -3.57 15.74 2.25
C ALA A 31 -2.73 15.37 3.48
N SER A 32 -3.17 15.78 4.68
CA SER A 32 -2.41 15.54 5.91
C SER A 32 -2.49 14.08 6.34
N LEU A 33 -1.36 13.57 6.85
CA LEU A 33 -1.26 12.29 7.54
C LEU A 33 -1.27 12.44 9.06
N ASP A 34 -1.57 13.61 9.61
CA ASP A 34 -1.51 13.87 11.06
C ASP A 34 -2.38 12.90 11.87
N HIS A 35 -3.56 12.53 11.32
CA HIS A 35 -4.47 11.57 11.96
C HIS A 35 -4.00 10.11 11.86
N MET A 36 -2.98 9.85 11.04
CA MET A 36 -2.35 8.54 10.87
C MET A 36 -1.10 8.39 11.73
N ALA A 37 -0.54 9.52 12.20
CA ALA A 37 0.72 9.54 12.94
C ALA A 37 0.57 8.99 14.37
N GLY A 38 1.65 8.39 14.89
CA GLY A 38 1.70 7.85 16.24
C GLY A 38 1.17 6.41 16.38
N TYR A 39 0.68 5.81 15.29
CA TYR A 39 0.28 4.42 15.24
C TYR A 39 1.32 3.57 14.49
N HIS A 40 1.47 2.33 14.91
CA HIS A 40 2.08 1.26 14.12
C HIS A 40 0.95 0.46 13.48
N TYR A 41 1.10 0.09 12.21
CA TYR A 41 0.04 -0.55 11.42
C TYR A 41 0.27 -2.06 11.35
N ALA A 42 -0.69 -2.83 11.85
CA ALA A 42 -0.68 -4.26 11.73
C ALA A 42 -1.02 -4.65 10.28
N HIS A 43 -0.06 -5.26 9.58
CA HIS A 43 -0.17 -5.69 8.19
C HIS A 43 -1.25 -6.77 8.06
N ARG A 44 -2.32 -6.48 7.31
CA ARG A 44 -3.52 -7.33 7.17
C ARG A 44 -4.21 -7.63 8.50
N GLY A 45 -4.17 -6.69 9.45
CA GLY A 45 -4.60 -6.89 10.83
C GLY A 45 -3.55 -7.58 11.71
N TYR A 46 -3.82 -7.67 13.02
CA TYR A 46 -2.90 -8.30 13.98
C TYR A 46 -3.16 -9.80 14.06
N HIS A 47 -2.76 -10.52 13.00
CA HIS A 47 -2.90 -11.96 12.83
C HIS A 47 -1.77 -12.73 13.54
N ASP A 48 -2.02 -14.01 13.86
CA ASP A 48 -1.08 -14.90 14.57
C ASP A 48 -0.25 -15.81 13.64
N GLY A 49 -0.01 -15.38 12.41
CA GLY A 49 0.63 -16.19 11.37
C GLY A 49 -0.35 -17.16 10.71
N ASN A 50 -1.63 -16.85 10.73
CA ASN A 50 -2.72 -17.63 10.11
C ASN A 50 -2.99 -18.99 10.78
N VAL A 51 -2.71 -19.10 12.07
CA VAL A 51 -2.97 -20.34 12.85
C VAL A 51 -4.40 -20.38 13.36
N SER A 52 -4.84 -19.33 14.06
CA SER A 52 -6.21 -19.20 14.58
C SER A 52 -6.85 -17.83 14.26
N ILE A 53 -6.02 -16.83 14.01
CA ILE A 53 -6.42 -15.47 13.61
C ILE A 53 -5.83 -15.21 12.23
N PRO A 54 -6.58 -15.47 11.14
CA PRO A 54 -6.06 -15.27 9.78
C PRO A 54 -5.94 -13.81 9.41
N GLU A 55 -4.99 -13.52 8.51
CA GLU A 55 -4.82 -12.21 7.90
C GLU A 55 -6.09 -11.73 7.19
N ASN A 56 -6.33 -10.42 7.13
CA ASN A 56 -7.48 -9.80 6.46
C ASN A 56 -8.84 -10.35 6.94
N SER A 57 -8.95 -10.75 8.21
CA SER A 57 -10.18 -11.23 8.84
C SER A 57 -10.72 -10.23 9.87
N LEU A 58 -12.00 -10.33 10.21
CA LEU A 58 -12.58 -9.53 11.29
C LEU A 58 -11.89 -9.80 12.62
N ALA A 59 -11.47 -11.04 12.88
CA ALA A 59 -10.72 -11.39 14.08
C ALA A 59 -9.35 -10.69 14.15
N SER A 60 -8.60 -10.59 13.02
CA SER A 60 -7.31 -9.90 13.00
C SER A 60 -7.46 -8.39 13.18
N PHE A 61 -8.53 -7.80 12.68
CA PHE A 61 -8.84 -6.38 12.90
C PHE A 61 -9.26 -6.10 14.33
N GLN A 62 -10.08 -6.96 14.94
CA GLN A 62 -10.42 -6.82 16.36
C GLN A 62 -9.16 -6.94 17.23
N ALA A 63 -8.26 -7.89 16.94
CA ALA A 63 -7.01 -8.03 17.66
C ALA A 63 -6.11 -6.80 17.52
N ALA A 64 -6.08 -6.14 16.36
CA ALA A 64 -5.36 -4.89 16.16
C ALA A 64 -5.96 -3.75 17.00
N ILE A 65 -7.28 -3.62 17.03
CA ILE A 65 -8.01 -2.63 17.85
C ILE A 65 -7.68 -2.84 19.33
N ASP A 66 -7.80 -4.07 19.83
CA ASP A 66 -7.56 -4.41 21.24
C ASP A 66 -6.11 -4.12 21.67
N ALA A 67 -5.15 -4.23 20.73
CA ALA A 67 -3.75 -3.92 20.95
C ALA A 67 -3.40 -2.42 20.73
N GLY A 68 -4.34 -1.60 20.24
CA GLY A 68 -4.12 -0.18 19.95
C GLY A 68 -3.28 0.08 18.71
N TYR A 69 -3.22 -0.85 17.76
CA TYR A 69 -2.54 -0.69 16.49
C TYR A 69 -3.48 -0.11 15.42
N GLY A 70 -2.92 0.68 14.49
CA GLY A 70 -3.56 0.94 13.22
C GLY A 70 -3.68 -0.35 12.40
N ILE A 71 -4.56 -0.35 11.44
CA ILE A 71 -4.82 -1.50 10.57
C ILE A 71 -4.35 -1.17 9.16
N GLU A 72 -3.60 -2.08 8.56
CA GLU A 72 -3.40 -2.13 7.13
C GLU A 72 -4.24 -3.28 6.57
N LEU A 73 -4.90 -3.07 5.42
CA LEU A 73 -5.78 -4.06 4.79
C LEU A 73 -5.81 -3.91 3.27
N ASP A 74 -6.13 -5.01 2.58
CA ASP A 74 -6.11 -5.13 1.13
C ASP A 74 -7.52 -5.22 0.56
N ILE A 75 -7.81 -4.48 -0.51
CA ILE A 75 -9.14 -4.46 -1.16
C ILE A 75 -9.06 -4.96 -2.60
N GLN A 76 -10.00 -5.84 -2.93
CA GLN A 76 -10.30 -6.30 -4.28
C GLN A 76 -11.82 -6.27 -4.51
N LEU A 77 -12.27 -6.44 -5.76
CA LEU A 77 -13.70 -6.53 -6.08
C LEU A 77 -14.11 -7.98 -6.34
N SER A 78 -15.27 -8.35 -5.81
CA SER A 78 -16.01 -9.55 -6.23
C SER A 78 -16.53 -9.43 -7.67
N ALA A 79 -17.06 -10.52 -8.24
CA ALA A 79 -17.70 -10.53 -9.55
C ALA A 79 -18.87 -9.54 -9.67
N ASP A 80 -19.62 -9.39 -8.59
CA ASP A 80 -20.76 -8.47 -8.46
C ASP A 80 -20.37 -7.07 -7.92
N LYS A 81 -19.05 -6.74 -7.96
CA LYS A 81 -18.50 -5.42 -7.67
C LYS A 81 -18.61 -4.98 -6.20
N VAL A 82 -18.68 -5.90 -5.27
CA VAL A 82 -18.58 -5.60 -3.84
C VAL A 82 -17.11 -5.52 -3.43
N PRO A 83 -16.66 -4.46 -2.71
CA PRO A 83 -15.33 -4.40 -2.15
C PRO A 83 -15.13 -5.45 -1.05
N MET A 84 -14.24 -6.41 -1.31
CA MET A 84 -13.87 -7.52 -0.42
C MET A 84 -12.48 -7.26 0.16
N VAL A 85 -12.27 -7.68 1.42
CA VAL A 85 -10.96 -7.55 2.07
C VAL A 85 -10.17 -8.84 1.88
N PHE A 86 -9.20 -8.82 0.93
CA PHE A 86 -8.43 -9.99 0.55
C PHE A 86 -7.15 -9.61 -0.19
N HIS A 87 -6.02 -10.27 0.11
CA HIS A 87 -4.73 -9.91 -0.45
C HIS A 87 -4.42 -10.53 -1.81
N ASP A 88 -4.50 -11.87 -1.89
CA ASP A 88 -4.02 -12.61 -3.07
C ASP A 88 -4.96 -12.42 -4.28
N ALA A 89 -4.39 -12.48 -5.48
CA ALA A 89 -5.20 -12.47 -6.69
C ALA A 89 -5.96 -13.79 -6.88
N ASP A 90 -5.40 -14.92 -6.40
CA ASP A 90 -6.04 -16.25 -6.42
C ASP A 90 -6.48 -16.68 -5.02
N MET A 91 -7.36 -17.68 -5.00
CA MET A 91 -7.99 -18.18 -3.78
C MET A 91 -7.24 -19.33 -3.11
N GLU A 92 -6.16 -19.85 -3.73
CA GLU A 92 -5.55 -21.13 -3.36
C GLU A 92 -4.91 -21.08 -1.96
N ARG A 93 -4.03 -20.09 -1.71
CA ARG A 93 -3.26 -20.03 -0.45
C ARG A 93 -4.15 -19.84 0.77
N MET A 94 -5.13 -18.95 0.69
CA MET A 94 -5.94 -18.55 1.85
C MET A 94 -7.19 -19.42 2.03
N CYS A 95 -7.80 -19.86 0.91
CA CYS A 95 -9.09 -20.56 0.94
C CYS A 95 -9.03 -22.01 0.42
N GLY A 96 -7.90 -22.43 -0.18
CA GLY A 96 -7.80 -23.77 -0.81
C GLY A 96 -8.73 -23.95 -2.00
N ALA A 97 -9.18 -22.87 -2.63
CA ALA A 97 -10.10 -22.85 -3.77
C ALA A 97 -9.36 -22.45 -5.05
N GLU A 98 -9.84 -22.88 -6.21
CA GLU A 98 -9.35 -22.41 -7.50
C GLU A 98 -9.94 -21.06 -7.88
N GLY A 99 -9.38 -20.38 -8.87
CA GLY A 99 -9.90 -19.11 -9.41
C GLY A 99 -9.41 -17.89 -8.67
N LYS A 100 -10.05 -16.76 -8.95
CA LYS A 100 -9.66 -15.44 -8.48
C LYS A 100 -10.82 -14.77 -7.76
N VAL A 101 -10.55 -13.76 -6.92
CA VAL A 101 -11.58 -13.02 -6.17
C VAL A 101 -12.72 -12.53 -7.08
N TRP A 102 -12.39 -11.98 -8.24
CA TRP A 102 -13.36 -11.45 -9.19
C TRP A 102 -14.12 -12.49 -10.02
N ASP A 103 -13.85 -13.78 -9.84
CA ASP A 103 -14.60 -14.88 -10.45
C ASP A 103 -15.82 -15.29 -9.59
N TYR A 104 -15.89 -14.82 -8.33
CA TYR A 104 -16.90 -15.16 -7.34
C TYR A 104 -17.74 -13.95 -6.93
N THR A 105 -19.01 -14.16 -6.66
CA THR A 105 -19.89 -13.16 -6.03
C THR A 105 -19.49 -12.92 -4.56
N CYS A 106 -19.94 -11.81 -3.98
CA CYS A 106 -19.75 -11.52 -2.57
C CYS A 106 -20.31 -12.66 -1.68
N GLU A 107 -21.52 -13.17 -2.00
CA GLU A 107 -22.15 -14.26 -1.25
C GLU A 107 -21.28 -15.54 -1.26
N GLU A 108 -20.69 -15.90 -2.42
CA GLU A 108 -19.80 -17.05 -2.54
C GLU A 108 -18.50 -16.84 -1.75
N LEU A 109 -17.88 -15.66 -1.82
CA LEU A 109 -16.66 -15.34 -1.09
C LEU A 109 -16.87 -15.38 0.44
N GLN A 110 -17.99 -14.91 0.92
CA GLN A 110 -18.35 -14.96 2.36
C GLN A 110 -18.60 -16.38 2.89
N GLN A 111 -18.75 -17.39 2.01
CA GLN A 111 -18.82 -18.80 2.41
C GLN A 111 -17.42 -19.47 2.51
N MET A 112 -16.38 -18.83 1.98
CA MET A 112 -15.03 -19.39 1.96
C MET A 112 -14.31 -19.15 3.27
N LYS A 113 -13.78 -20.23 3.85
CA LYS A 113 -13.03 -20.20 5.11
C LYS A 113 -11.58 -19.81 4.87
N LEU A 114 -11.08 -18.86 5.66
CA LEU A 114 -9.69 -18.43 5.64
C LEU A 114 -8.81 -19.43 6.41
N PHE A 115 -7.84 -20.04 5.75
CA PHE A 115 -6.89 -21.01 6.32
C PHE A 115 -7.56 -22.15 7.11
N GLY A 116 -8.80 -22.51 6.76
CA GLY A 116 -9.57 -23.55 7.43
C GLY A 116 -10.07 -23.18 8.84
N THR A 117 -10.00 -21.92 9.23
CA THR A 117 -10.57 -21.39 10.49
C THR A 117 -12.08 -21.17 10.38
N GLU A 118 -12.71 -20.58 11.40
CA GLU A 118 -14.11 -20.15 11.31
C GLU A 118 -14.28 -18.79 10.62
N GLU A 119 -13.20 -18.04 10.44
CA GLU A 119 -13.21 -16.75 9.75
C GLU A 119 -13.45 -16.92 8.24
N THR A 120 -14.15 -15.96 7.66
CA THR A 120 -14.45 -15.88 6.22
C THR A 120 -13.94 -14.58 5.64
N ILE A 121 -14.00 -14.42 4.32
CA ILE A 121 -13.58 -13.19 3.64
C ILE A 121 -14.60 -12.08 3.95
N PRO A 122 -14.22 -11.01 4.68
CA PRO A 122 -15.15 -9.94 4.99
C PRO A 122 -15.29 -8.95 3.82
N THR A 123 -16.42 -8.25 3.78
CA THR A 123 -16.59 -7.06 2.96
C THR A 123 -15.89 -5.86 3.60
N LEU A 124 -15.56 -4.84 2.79
CA LEU A 124 -15.11 -3.55 3.32
C LEU A 124 -16.15 -2.92 4.25
N ALA A 125 -17.43 -3.04 3.93
CA ALA A 125 -18.51 -2.49 4.76
C ALA A 125 -18.56 -3.09 6.18
N GLU A 126 -18.44 -4.43 6.29
CA GLU A 126 -18.37 -5.13 7.59
C GLU A 126 -17.11 -4.71 8.36
N THR A 127 -15.98 -4.60 7.66
CA THR A 127 -14.71 -4.19 8.25
C THR A 127 -14.76 -2.76 8.79
N LEU A 128 -15.31 -1.80 8.02
CA LEU A 128 -15.46 -0.42 8.46
C LEU A 128 -16.43 -0.31 9.65
N ALA A 129 -17.51 -1.10 9.65
CA ALA A 129 -18.46 -1.15 10.77
C ALA A 129 -17.82 -1.72 12.05
N LEU A 130 -16.92 -2.72 11.94
CA LEU A 130 -16.17 -3.25 13.09
C LEU A 130 -15.17 -2.23 13.63
N ILE A 131 -14.39 -1.60 12.74
CA ILE A 131 -13.33 -0.67 13.15
C ILE A 131 -13.93 0.61 13.76
N ASP A 132 -15.02 1.13 13.20
CA ASP A 132 -15.83 2.25 13.71
C ASP A 132 -15.00 3.44 14.22
N GLY A 133 -13.95 3.81 13.48
CA GLY A 133 -13.07 4.94 13.80
C GLY A 133 -12.14 4.74 15.01
N GLN A 134 -12.10 3.58 15.64
CA GLN A 134 -11.33 3.31 16.85
C GLN A 134 -9.81 3.41 16.62
N VAL A 135 -9.35 3.01 15.43
CA VAL A 135 -7.94 3.08 14.99
C VAL A 135 -7.88 3.51 13.51
N PRO A 136 -6.77 4.14 13.07
CA PRO A 136 -6.63 4.54 11.67
C PRO A 136 -6.39 3.33 10.74
N ILE A 137 -6.78 3.50 9.46
CA ILE A 137 -6.70 2.44 8.44
C ILE A 137 -5.80 2.87 7.28
N LEU A 138 -4.84 2.01 6.88
CA LEU A 138 -4.16 2.05 5.60
C LEU A 138 -4.86 1.07 4.65
N VAL A 139 -5.51 1.58 3.61
CA VAL A 139 -6.26 0.79 2.63
C VAL A 139 -5.40 0.58 1.39
N GLU A 140 -4.97 -0.66 1.12
CA GLU A 140 -4.26 -1.00 -0.11
C GLU A 140 -5.23 -1.47 -1.20
N TYR A 141 -5.14 -0.86 -2.38
CA TYR A 141 -5.87 -1.31 -3.57
C TYR A 141 -5.03 -2.28 -4.38
N LYS A 142 -5.50 -3.54 -4.49
CA LYS A 142 -4.93 -4.55 -5.37
C LYS A 142 -5.53 -4.39 -6.77
N MET A 143 -4.69 -4.12 -7.73
CA MET A 143 -5.10 -3.88 -9.13
C MET A 143 -4.18 -4.65 -10.08
N ASP A 144 -4.73 -5.61 -10.80
CA ASP A 144 -4.03 -6.35 -11.86
C ASP A 144 -4.09 -5.63 -13.22
N LYS A 145 -5.04 -4.72 -13.40
CA LYS A 145 -5.32 -4.01 -14.65
C LYS A 145 -5.53 -2.52 -14.38
N VAL A 146 -5.48 -1.73 -15.44
CA VAL A 146 -5.86 -0.30 -15.41
C VAL A 146 -7.39 -0.18 -15.32
N ASP A 147 -7.97 -0.81 -14.28
CA ASP A 147 -9.38 -0.72 -13.94
C ASP A 147 -9.52 -0.15 -12.53
N THR A 148 -10.05 1.06 -12.45
CA THR A 148 -10.17 1.80 -11.20
C THR A 148 -11.52 1.61 -10.50
N ASP A 149 -12.33 0.65 -10.93
CA ASP A 149 -13.62 0.33 -10.31
C ASP A 149 -13.45 0.06 -8.81
N VAL A 150 -12.40 -0.67 -8.41
CA VAL A 150 -12.12 -0.94 -6.99
C VAL A 150 -12.00 0.35 -6.18
N CYS A 151 -11.36 1.39 -6.70
CA CYS A 151 -11.28 2.69 -6.04
C CYS A 151 -12.66 3.36 -5.96
N ALA A 152 -13.45 3.30 -7.03
CA ALA A 152 -14.76 3.93 -7.09
C ALA A 152 -15.75 3.29 -6.10
N TYR A 153 -15.90 1.97 -6.14
CA TYR A 153 -16.82 1.25 -5.25
C TYR A 153 -16.39 1.34 -3.78
N SER A 154 -15.09 1.25 -3.49
CA SER A 154 -14.62 1.41 -2.11
C SER A 154 -14.78 2.83 -1.59
N HIS A 155 -14.57 3.84 -2.44
CA HIS A 155 -14.73 5.24 -2.03
C HIS A 155 -16.18 5.58 -1.67
N GLU A 156 -17.17 4.95 -2.31
CA GLU A 156 -18.58 5.12 -1.92
C GLU A 156 -18.86 4.71 -0.47
N LEU A 157 -18.10 3.79 0.09
CA LEU A 157 -18.17 3.41 1.50
C LEU A 157 -17.28 4.31 2.38
N LEU A 158 -16.06 4.59 1.92
CA LEU A 158 -15.05 5.34 2.67
C LEU A 158 -15.39 6.83 2.83
N LYS A 159 -16.11 7.44 1.88
CA LYS A 159 -16.47 8.88 1.95
C LYS A 159 -17.36 9.24 3.14
N ASP A 160 -18.14 8.28 3.63
CA ASP A 160 -19.05 8.43 4.76
C ASP A 160 -18.46 7.84 6.07
N TYR A 161 -17.22 7.32 6.01
CA TYR A 161 -16.54 6.77 7.18
C TYR A 161 -15.89 7.90 7.99
N GLU A 162 -16.24 8.00 9.27
CA GLU A 162 -15.76 9.09 10.16
C GLU A 162 -14.38 8.83 10.75
N GLY A 163 -13.83 7.61 10.60
CA GLY A 163 -12.47 7.25 11.06
C GLY A 163 -11.37 7.79 10.16
N ALA A 164 -10.16 7.90 10.71
CA ALA A 164 -8.98 8.27 9.93
C ALA A 164 -8.56 7.15 8.98
N TYR A 165 -8.32 7.48 7.70
CA TYR A 165 -7.78 6.54 6.74
C TYR A 165 -6.89 7.22 5.70
N ALA A 166 -6.00 6.43 5.11
CA ALA A 166 -5.25 6.78 3.92
C ALA A 166 -5.30 5.61 2.94
N VAL A 167 -5.13 5.89 1.66
CA VAL A 167 -5.13 4.85 0.62
C VAL A 167 -3.73 4.67 0.06
N GLN A 168 -3.42 3.45 -0.39
CA GLN A 168 -2.14 3.15 -1.02
C GLN A 168 -2.29 2.08 -2.10
N SER A 169 -1.36 2.04 -3.03
CA SER A 169 -1.31 1.00 -4.07
C SER A 169 0.06 0.96 -4.74
N PHE A 170 0.47 -0.22 -5.22
CA PHE A 170 1.56 -0.35 -6.19
C PHE A 170 1.19 0.20 -7.57
N HIS A 171 -0.11 0.25 -7.87
CA HIS A 171 -0.59 0.67 -9.17
C HIS A 171 -0.87 2.19 -9.20
N PRO A 172 -0.13 2.99 -9.98
CA PRO A 172 -0.23 4.45 -9.94
C PRO A 172 -1.59 4.99 -10.38
N PHE A 173 -2.39 4.19 -11.11
CA PHE A 173 -3.74 4.59 -11.53
C PHE A 173 -4.78 4.55 -10.40
N ALA A 174 -4.56 3.79 -9.31
CA ALA A 174 -5.37 3.93 -8.10
C ALA A 174 -5.21 5.34 -7.52
N LEU A 175 -3.97 5.81 -7.40
CA LEU A 175 -3.68 7.16 -6.93
C LEU A 175 -4.19 8.23 -7.89
N PHE A 176 -4.11 7.96 -9.20
CA PHE A 176 -4.65 8.87 -10.21
C PHE A 176 -6.16 9.03 -10.07
N TRP A 177 -6.88 7.95 -9.78
CA TRP A 177 -8.31 8.01 -9.52
C TRP A 177 -8.61 8.95 -8.32
N TYR A 178 -7.93 8.78 -7.19
CA TYR A 178 -8.07 9.63 -6.00
C TYR A 178 -7.66 11.08 -6.29
N ARG A 179 -6.61 11.29 -7.08
CA ARG A 179 -6.20 12.62 -7.54
C ARG A 179 -7.33 13.36 -8.27
N GLN A 180 -8.19 12.66 -8.98
CA GLN A 180 -9.28 13.27 -9.74
C GLN A 180 -10.56 13.40 -8.92
N ASN A 181 -10.89 12.42 -8.08
CA ASN A 181 -12.20 12.25 -7.48
C ASN A 181 -12.25 12.55 -5.97
N ALA A 182 -11.14 12.39 -5.24
CA ALA A 182 -11.10 12.54 -3.78
C ALA A 182 -9.74 13.12 -3.33
N LYS A 183 -9.51 14.39 -3.63
CA LYS A 183 -8.20 15.06 -3.46
C LYS A 183 -7.77 15.21 -2.01
N ASP A 184 -8.72 15.20 -1.09
CA ASP A 184 -8.50 15.40 0.35
C ASP A 184 -8.16 14.09 1.08
N VAL A 185 -8.30 12.94 0.41
CA VAL A 185 -7.89 11.64 0.93
C VAL A 185 -6.38 11.48 0.70
N PRO A 186 -5.58 11.23 1.77
CA PRO A 186 -4.16 10.96 1.64
C PRO A 186 -3.93 9.69 0.80
N ARG A 187 -3.01 9.77 -0.19
CA ARG A 187 -2.72 8.66 -1.08
C ARG A 187 -1.23 8.41 -1.20
N GLY A 188 -0.81 7.17 -1.01
CA GLY A 188 0.58 6.72 -1.06
C GLY A 188 0.87 5.79 -2.22
N ILE A 189 2.04 5.93 -2.83
CA ILE A 189 2.57 4.94 -3.75
C ILE A 189 3.35 3.89 -2.97
N LEU A 190 3.01 2.61 -3.17
CA LEU A 190 3.79 1.49 -2.70
C LEU A 190 4.90 1.17 -3.71
N SER A 191 6.10 0.94 -3.21
CA SER A 191 7.23 0.52 -4.04
C SER A 191 8.27 -0.26 -3.23
N LYS A 192 9.16 -0.92 -3.96
CA LYS A 192 10.35 -1.62 -3.47
C LYS A 192 11.41 -1.67 -4.57
N ASN A 193 12.55 -2.27 -4.28
CA ASN A 193 13.56 -2.51 -5.31
C ASN A 193 13.23 -3.77 -6.12
N PHE A 194 12.30 -3.65 -7.08
CA PHE A 194 11.95 -4.74 -8.00
C PHE A 194 13.13 -5.26 -8.82
N LEU A 195 14.14 -4.41 -9.08
CA LEU A 195 15.34 -4.82 -9.81
C LEU A 195 16.17 -5.84 -9.02
N ARG A 196 16.30 -5.62 -7.69
CA ARG A 196 16.94 -6.58 -6.80
C ARG A 196 16.18 -7.90 -6.78
N ASP A 197 14.85 -7.85 -6.63
CA ASP A 197 14.03 -9.06 -6.58
C ASP A 197 14.15 -9.89 -7.86
N LYS A 198 14.20 -9.24 -9.03
CA LYS A 198 14.43 -9.91 -10.32
C LYS A 198 15.81 -10.53 -10.40
N GLU A 199 16.86 -9.85 -9.91
CA GLU A 199 18.20 -10.39 -9.82
C GLU A 199 18.27 -11.63 -8.91
N GLU A 200 17.62 -11.59 -7.74
CA GLU A 200 17.58 -12.70 -6.78
C GLU A 200 16.83 -13.93 -7.32
N THR A 201 15.75 -13.71 -8.09
CA THR A 201 14.97 -14.81 -8.72
C THR A 201 15.54 -15.29 -10.05
N GLY A 202 16.49 -14.56 -10.63
CA GLY A 202 17.04 -14.85 -11.95
C GLY A 202 16.10 -14.50 -13.11
N GLU A 203 15.08 -13.70 -12.86
CA GLU A 203 14.15 -13.21 -13.88
C GLU A 203 14.69 -11.93 -14.56
N GLU A 204 14.32 -11.71 -15.82
CA GLU A 204 14.69 -10.48 -16.52
C GLU A 204 13.86 -9.29 -16.00
N ALA A 205 14.57 -8.22 -15.60
CA ALA A 205 13.93 -6.98 -15.20
C ALA A 205 13.31 -6.25 -16.40
N THR A 206 12.09 -5.77 -16.23
CA THR A 206 11.35 -5.00 -17.23
C THR A 206 11.58 -3.50 -17.07
N ILE A 207 11.15 -2.73 -18.08
CA ILE A 207 11.13 -1.26 -17.95
C ILE A 207 10.17 -0.80 -16.85
N ILE A 208 9.10 -1.53 -16.57
CA ILE A 208 8.17 -1.21 -15.50
C ILE A 208 8.84 -1.41 -14.14
N ASP A 209 9.60 -2.49 -13.94
CA ASP A 209 10.37 -2.71 -12.71
C ASP A 209 11.35 -1.55 -12.45
N PHE A 210 12.01 -1.06 -13.51
CA PHE A 210 12.88 0.11 -13.38
C PHE A 210 12.12 1.39 -13.03
N LEU A 211 10.99 1.66 -13.69
CA LEU A 211 10.20 2.87 -13.44
C LEU A 211 9.59 2.88 -12.03
N THR A 212 9.07 1.74 -11.57
CA THR A 212 8.45 1.60 -10.24
C THR A 212 9.50 1.67 -9.13
N THR A 213 10.60 0.91 -9.24
CA THR A 213 11.73 0.98 -8.30
C THR A 213 12.22 2.42 -8.08
N ASN A 214 12.34 3.18 -9.17
CA ASN A 214 12.84 4.56 -9.13
C ASN A 214 11.77 5.62 -8.91
N LEU A 215 10.52 5.23 -8.58
CA LEU A 215 9.39 6.13 -8.32
C LEU A 215 9.05 7.06 -9.50
N LEU A 216 9.47 6.73 -10.73
CA LEU A 216 9.27 7.55 -11.92
C LEU A 216 7.81 7.65 -12.37
N LEU A 217 6.95 6.78 -11.84
CA LEU A 217 5.51 6.79 -12.08
C LEU A 217 4.72 7.71 -11.11
N ASN A 218 5.40 8.36 -10.15
CA ASN A 218 4.76 9.31 -9.23
C ASN A 218 4.03 10.43 -9.94
N VAL A 219 4.53 10.86 -11.09
CA VAL A 219 3.88 11.89 -11.94
C VAL A 219 2.43 11.55 -12.31
N ILE A 220 2.06 10.27 -12.37
CA ILE A 220 0.70 9.80 -12.68
C ILE A 220 -0.22 10.02 -11.47
N GLY A 221 0.12 9.41 -10.33
CA GLY A 221 -0.69 9.42 -9.11
C GLY A 221 -0.51 10.67 -8.28
N TYR A 222 0.66 11.31 -8.36
CA TYR A 222 1.06 12.46 -7.55
C TYR A 222 0.80 12.20 -6.06
N PRO A 223 1.56 11.25 -5.46
CA PRO A 223 1.32 10.75 -4.11
C PRO A 223 1.56 11.81 -3.03
N ASP A 224 0.80 11.75 -1.95
CA ASP A 224 0.99 12.55 -0.74
C ASP A 224 2.08 11.95 0.15
N PHE A 225 2.29 10.62 0.09
CA PHE A 225 3.36 9.92 0.80
C PHE A 225 3.92 8.76 -0.02
N ILE A 226 5.12 8.30 0.37
CA ILE A 226 5.80 7.17 -0.28
C ILE A 226 5.89 6.02 0.70
N ALA A 227 5.28 4.87 0.36
CA ALA A 227 5.40 3.63 1.11
C ALA A 227 6.45 2.73 0.44
N TYR A 228 7.56 2.47 1.13
CA TYR A 228 8.70 1.76 0.55
C TYR A 228 9.16 0.60 1.46
N ASP A 229 9.59 -0.51 0.84
CA ASP A 229 10.09 -1.68 1.56
C ASP A 229 11.22 -1.30 2.54
N CYS A 230 11.14 -1.81 3.76
CA CYS A 230 12.09 -1.52 4.83
C CYS A 230 13.54 -1.96 4.50
N ILE A 231 13.70 -3.02 3.72
CA ILE A 231 15.01 -3.52 3.28
C ILE A 231 15.72 -2.48 2.39
N ASP A 232 14.95 -1.67 1.67
CA ASP A 232 15.45 -0.66 0.74
C ASP A 232 15.37 0.78 1.30
N ALA A 233 15.39 0.94 2.63
CA ALA A 233 15.27 2.25 3.32
C ALA A 233 16.29 3.29 2.84
N ASP A 234 17.42 2.83 2.32
CA ASP A 234 18.52 3.64 1.81
C ASP A 234 18.49 3.89 0.29
N TYR A 235 17.41 3.45 -0.39
CA TYR A 235 17.33 3.58 -1.84
C TYR A 235 17.34 5.05 -2.30
N PHE A 236 18.07 5.33 -3.39
CA PHE A 236 18.35 6.71 -3.82
C PHE A 236 17.08 7.51 -4.12
N ALA A 237 16.11 6.94 -4.86
CA ALA A 237 14.89 7.64 -5.21
C ALA A 237 14.04 7.97 -3.96
N LEU A 238 13.97 7.05 -2.99
CA LEU A 238 13.30 7.28 -1.70
C LEU A 238 13.96 8.42 -0.92
N LYS A 239 15.31 8.40 -0.81
CA LYS A 239 16.05 9.49 -0.14
C LYS A 239 15.78 10.85 -0.79
N LEU A 240 15.70 10.88 -2.11
CA LEU A 240 15.45 12.12 -2.83
C LEU A 240 14.02 12.64 -2.61
N THR A 241 13.01 11.74 -2.58
CA THR A 241 11.63 12.16 -2.26
C THR A 241 11.49 12.67 -0.83
N ARG A 242 12.21 12.08 0.15
CA ARG A 242 12.32 12.61 1.53
C ARG A 242 12.91 14.03 1.54
N LEU A 243 13.98 14.27 0.79
CA LEU A 243 14.58 15.62 0.66
C LEU A 243 13.61 16.63 0.03
N MET A 244 12.64 16.19 -0.77
CA MET A 244 11.56 17.01 -1.30
C MET A 244 10.42 17.24 -0.29
N GLY A 245 10.49 16.63 0.90
CA GLY A 245 9.50 16.79 1.96
C GLY A 245 8.35 15.78 1.90
N ALA A 246 8.49 14.64 1.19
CA ALA A 246 7.50 13.58 1.21
C ALA A 246 7.46 12.91 2.59
N PRO A 247 6.29 12.79 3.23
CA PRO A 247 6.11 11.81 4.29
C PRO A 247 6.37 10.39 3.76
N THR A 248 6.86 9.51 4.63
CA THR A 248 7.20 8.15 4.24
C THR A 248 6.60 7.10 5.16
N SER A 249 6.16 5.99 4.59
CA SER A 249 5.75 4.77 5.27
C SER A 249 6.69 3.63 4.91
N THR A 250 6.86 2.67 5.80
CA THR A 250 7.62 1.45 5.47
C THR A 250 6.83 0.19 5.79
N TRP A 251 7.12 -0.87 5.03
CA TRP A 251 6.52 -2.21 5.09
C TRP A 251 7.54 -3.26 4.61
N THR A 252 7.44 -4.51 4.95
CA THR A 252 6.78 -5.03 6.12
C THR A 252 7.85 -5.42 7.11
N LEU A 253 7.81 -4.84 8.30
CA LEU A 253 8.71 -5.19 9.39
C LEU A 253 8.29 -6.55 9.96
N LYS A 254 9.19 -7.53 9.94
CA LYS A 254 8.93 -8.91 10.37
C LYS A 254 9.58 -9.29 11.68
N SER A 255 10.37 -8.38 12.25
CA SER A 255 11.05 -8.59 13.52
C SER A 255 11.34 -7.26 14.23
N PRO A 256 11.59 -7.29 15.56
CA PRO A 256 12.11 -6.13 16.27
C PRO A 256 13.44 -5.60 15.69
N ALA A 257 14.28 -6.47 15.12
CA ALA A 257 15.53 -6.08 14.51
C ALA A 257 15.30 -5.24 13.23
N ASP A 258 14.30 -5.57 12.42
CA ASP A 258 13.93 -4.78 11.24
C ASP A 258 13.47 -3.38 11.66
N TYR A 259 12.66 -3.30 12.73
CA TYR A 259 12.22 -2.02 13.27
C TYR A 259 13.41 -1.16 13.75
N GLU A 260 14.30 -1.72 14.57
CA GLU A 260 15.46 -0.96 15.07
C GLU A 260 16.39 -0.50 13.94
N ALA A 261 16.47 -1.25 12.85
CA ALA A 261 17.27 -0.87 11.68
C ALA A 261 16.76 0.38 10.96
N VAL A 262 15.44 0.63 10.99
CA VAL A 262 14.80 1.74 10.25
C VAL A 262 14.09 2.76 11.17
N LYS A 263 14.17 2.59 12.48
CA LYS A 263 13.54 3.44 13.47
C LYS A 263 13.94 4.91 13.32
N GLY A 264 12.94 5.79 13.27
CA GLY A 264 13.15 7.22 13.07
C GLY A 264 13.46 7.63 11.63
N GLN A 265 13.43 6.70 10.68
CA GLN A 265 13.66 7.01 9.27
C GLN A 265 12.35 7.17 8.47
N PHE A 266 11.23 6.72 9.03
CA PHE A 266 9.91 6.79 8.41
C PHE A 266 8.88 7.41 9.36
N ASP A 267 7.79 7.91 8.81
CA ASP A 267 6.68 8.51 9.56
C ASP A 267 5.66 7.45 9.99
N LEU A 268 5.43 6.41 9.17
CA LEU A 268 4.53 5.30 9.44
C LEU A 268 5.26 3.96 9.28
N TYR A 269 4.87 2.97 10.08
CA TYR A 269 5.49 1.64 10.14
C TYR A 269 4.44 0.55 10.06
N THR A 270 4.52 -0.31 9.05
CA THR A 270 3.66 -1.49 8.91
C THR A 270 4.45 -2.75 9.28
N PHE A 271 3.90 -3.58 10.16
CA PHE A 271 4.58 -4.72 10.76
C PHE A 271 3.69 -5.98 10.79
N GLU A 272 4.32 -7.16 10.89
CA GLU A 272 3.65 -8.44 11.09
C GLU A 272 4.48 -9.41 11.92
N GLY A 273 3.83 -10.39 12.58
CA GLY A 273 4.49 -11.52 13.23
C GLY A 273 5.15 -11.25 14.58
N PHE A 274 5.09 -10.01 15.10
CA PHE A 274 5.58 -9.65 16.43
C PHE A 274 4.78 -8.48 17.02
N ALA A 275 4.92 -8.23 18.33
CA ALA A 275 4.30 -7.07 18.97
C ALA A 275 5.24 -5.86 18.89
N MET A 276 4.74 -4.75 18.36
CA MET A 276 5.45 -3.46 18.42
C MET A 276 5.35 -2.85 19.82
N GLN A 277 6.45 -2.27 20.29
CA GLN A 277 6.56 -1.61 21.61
C GLN A 277 6.63 -0.10 21.45
#